data_d926a55b76fbf1d0d534f6180eaf904e
#
_entry.id   d926a55b76fbf1d0d534f6180eaf904e
#
_cell.length_a   1.000
_cell.length_b   1.000
_cell.length_c   1.000
_cell.angle_alpha   90.00
_cell.angle_beta   90.00
_cell.angle_gamma   90.00
#
_symmetry.space_group_name_H-M   'P 1'
#
loop_
_entity.id
_entity.type
_entity.pdbx_description
1 polymer ?
#
loop_
_entity_poly.entity_id
_entity_poly.type
_entity_poly.pdbx_seq_one_letter_code
_entity_poly.pdbx_strand_id
1 'polypeptide(L)'
;MRRTLLLILLLLLACLLSLGTGPYPVLDGLRSGDPTAWKVLIYLRLPRAIAAFLVGAALSLAGSGLQTLLRNPLADPFVLGVSSGAAAGMLASLMLGFSPYSISTFLLAFLGGALTVWSVAFMGTTRGRMDTTRMLLSGVILNAFFASLIDRKSTRLNSSHVSQLRM
;
A
#
# COMPACT_ATOMS: atom_id res chain seq x y z
N MET A 1 -27.15 -14.01 1.98
CA MET A 1 -26.96 -14.69 0.68
C MET A 1 -27.03 -13.73 -0.52
N ARG A 2 -28.11 -12.95 -0.72
CA ARG A 2 -28.25 -12.07 -1.90
C ARG A 2 -27.16 -10.97 -2.00
N ARG A 3 -26.76 -10.38 -0.87
CA ARG A 3 -25.69 -9.34 -0.81
C ARG A 3 -24.30 -9.92 -1.09
N THR A 4 -24.00 -11.11 -0.57
CA THR A 4 -22.71 -11.78 -0.81
C THR A 4 -22.57 -12.21 -2.27
N LEU A 5 -23.63 -12.71 -2.88
CA LEU A 5 -23.68 -13.03 -4.31
C LEU A 5 -23.42 -11.80 -5.19
N LEU A 6 -24.04 -10.66 -4.86
CA LEU A 6 -23.82 -9.40 -5.58
C LEU A 6 -22.35 -8.93 -5.46
N LEU A 7 -21.76 -9.02 -4.28
CA LEU A 7 -20.36 -8.63 -4.08
C LEU A 7 -19.39 -9.53 -4.86
N ILE A 8 -19.65 -10.84 -4.90
CA ILE A 8 -18.87 -11.79 -5.70
C ILE A 8 -19.00 -11.48 -7.19
N LEU A 9 -20.21 -11.20 -7.65
CA LEU A 9 -20.46 -10.85 -9.05
C LEU A 9 -19.74 -9.56 -9.44
N LEU A 10 -19.79 -8.52 -8.59
CA LEU A 10 -19.08 -7.26 -8.80
C LEU A 10 -17.56 -7.46 -8.81
N LEU A 11 -17.03 -8.30 -7.94
CA LEU A 11 -15.61 -8.64 -7.91
C LEU A 11 -15.19 -9.33 -9.22
N LEU A 12 -15.93 -10.34 -9.66
CA LEU A 12 -15.66 -11.04 -10.93
C LEU A 12 -15.73 -10.08 -12.13
N LEU A 13 -16.76 -9.21 -12.15
CA LEU A 13 -16.89 -8.20 -13.18
C LEU A 13 -15.70 -7.23 -13.19
N ALA A 14 -15.27 -6.74 -12.04
CA ALA A 14 -14.10 -5.86 -11.90
C ALA A 14 -12.82 -6.55 -12.39
N CYS A 15 -12.61 -7.83 -12.05
CA CYS A 15 -11.48 -8.61 -12.55
C CYS A 15 -11.53 -8.75 -14.09
N LEU A 16 -12.66 -9.10 -14.66
CA LEU A 16 -12.83 -9.22 -16.12
C LEU A 16 -12.58 -7.88 -16.83
N LEU A 17 -13.14 -6.79 -16.32
CA LEU A 17 -12.90 -5.46 -16.86
C LEU A 17 -11.42 -5.07 -16.78
N SER A 18 -10.75 -5.35 -15.67
CA SER A 18 -9.32 -5.08 -15.50
C SER A 18 -8.44 -5.82 -16.52
N LEU A 19 -8.82 -7.03 -16.91
CA LEU A 19 -8.11 -7.79 -17.94
C LEU A 19 -8.42 -7.29 -19.36
N GLY A 20 -9.66 -6.82 -19.60
CA GLY A 20 -10.11 -6.36 -20.94
C GLY A 20 -9.72 -4.92 -21.26
N THR A 21 -9.73 -4.02 -20.27
CA THR A 21 -9.52 -2.58 -20.48
C THR A 21 -8.07 -2.16 -20.32
N GLY A 22 -7.62 -1.15 -21.08
CA GLY A 22 -6.27 -0.57 -20.96
C GLY A 22 -5.77 0.04 -22.27
N PRO A 23 -4.60 0.72 -22.25
CA PRO A 23 -4.06 1.44 -23.42
C PRO A 23 -3.84 0.55 -24.65
N TYR A 24 -3.48 -0.72 -24.44
CA TYR A 24 -3.35 -1.70 -25.52
C TYR A 24 -4.64 -2.50 -25.65
N PRO A 25 -5.23 -2.61 -26.87
CA PRO A 25 -6.49 -3.34 -27.11
C PRO A 25 -6.24 -4.86 -27.13
N VAL A 26 -6.09 -5.47 -25.94
CA VAL A 26 -5.76 -6.90 -25.80
C VAL A 26 -6.82 -7.80 -26.46
N LEU A 27 -8.10 -7.47 -26.36
CA LEU A 27 -9.17 -8.29 -26.92
C LEU A 27 -9.10 -8.36 -28.45
N ASP A 28 -8.82 -7.22 -29.09
CA ASP A 28 -8.67 -7.16 -30.55
C ASP A 28 -7.37 -7.84 -31.00
N GLY A 29 -6.29 -7.66 -30.26
CA GLY A 29 -5.03 -8.34 -30.47
C GLY A 29 -5.13 -9.87 -30.36
N LEU A 30 -5.89 -10.38 -29.37
CA LEU A 30 -6.13 -11.83 -29.23
C LEU A 30 -6.97 -12.36 -30.40
N ARG A 31 -7.95 -11.59 -30.88
CA ARG A 31 -8.78 -11.97 -32.04
C ARG A 31 -7.98 -12.00 -33.35
N SER A 32 -7.04 -11.09 -33.51
CA SER A 32 -6.15 -11.01 -34.67
C SER A 32 -4.95 -11.95 -34.62
N GLY A 33 -4.77 -12.69 -33.52
CA GLY A 33 -3.65 -13.60 -33.33
C GLY A 33 -2.31 -12.92 -33.02
N ASP A 34 -2.32 -11.65 -32.56
CA ASP A 34 -1.11 -10.90 -32.23
C ASP A 34 -0.41 -11.52 -30.99
N PRO A 35 0.86 -12.00 -31.14
CA PRO A 35 1.62 -12.55 -30.01
C PRO A 35 1.84 -11.54 -28.89
N THR A 36 1.82 -10.24 -29.19
CA THR A 36 1.99 -9.16 -28.22
C THR A 36 0.81 -9.11 -27.24
N ALA A 37 -0.39 -9.40 -27.69
CA ALA A 37 -1.59 -9.44 -26.85
C ALA A 37 -1.47 -10.45 -25.72
N TRP A 38 -0.95 -11.66 -26.00
CA TRP A 38 -0.68 -12.68 -25.00
C TRP A 38 0.38 -12.25 -23.99
N LYS A 39 1.45 -11.61 -24.45
CA LYS A 39 2.50 -11.10 -23.56
C LYS A 39 1.94 -10.03 -22.62
N VAL A 40 1.18 -9.07 -23.13
CA VAL A 40 0.56 -8.02 -22.31
C VAL A 40 -0.42 -8.61 -21.32
N LEU A 41 -1.23 -9.59 -21.72
CA LEU A 41 -2.19 -10.24 -20.84
C LEU A 41 -1.48 -10.98 -19.68
N ILE A 42 -0.52 -11.85 -20.00
CA ILE A 42 0.11 -12.76 -19.03
C ILE A 42 1.14 -12.04 -18.17
N TYR A 43 1.98 -11.19 -18.75
CA TYR A 43 3.11 -10.60 -18.02
C TYR A 43 2.79 -9.24 -17.41
N LEU A 44 1.73 -8.55 -17.84
CA LEU A 44 1.40 -7.23 -17.31
C LEU A 44 0.03 -7.21 -16.61
N ARG A 45 -1.05 -7.67 -17.28
CA ARG A 45 -2.39 -7.50 -16.73
C ARG A 45 -2.72 -8.53 -15.68
N LEU A 46 -2.43 -9.79 -15.93
CA LEU A 46 -2.75 -10.87 -14.99
C LEU A 46 -2.01 -10.71 -13.65
N PRO A 47 -0.68 -10.48 -13.60
CA PRO A 47 0.00 -10.24 -12.34
C PRO A 47 -0.51 -9.03 -11.58
N ARG A 48 -0.85 -7.95 -12.31
CA ARG A 48 -1.43 -6.75 -11.70
C ARG A 48 -2.82 -6.99 -11.11
N ALA A 49 -3.67 -7.74 -11.80
CA ALA A 49 -4.99 -8.11 -11.31
C ALA A 49 -4.91 -8.99 -10.06
N ILE A 50 -4.01 -9.99 -10.06
CA ILE A 50 -3.75 -10.85 -8.91
C ILE A 50 -3.21 -10.02 -7.73
N ALA A 51 -2.24 -9.15 -7.97
CA ALA A 51 -1.69 -8.29 -6.92
C ALA A 51 -2.76 -7.37 -6.31
N ALA A 52 -3.60 -6.74 -7.15
CA ALA A 52 -4.70 -5.90 -6.68
C ALA A 52 -5.70 -6.69 -5.82
N PHE A 53 -6.04 -7.91 -6.24
CA PHE A 53 -6.91 -8.80 -5.48
C PHE A 53 -6.29 -9.17 -4.12
N LEU A 54 -5.03 -9.59 -4.09
CA LEU A 54 -4.33 -9.98 -2.86
C LEU A 54 -4.19 -8.79 -1.89
N VAL A 55 -3.84 -7.62 -2.40
CA VAL A 55 -3.73 -6.40 -1.58
C VAL A 55 -5.09 -6.01 -1.01
N GLY A 56 -6.15 -6.03 -1.83
CA GLY A 56 -7.51 -5.73 -1.38
C GLY A 56 -8.00 -6.72 -0.32
N ALA A 57 -7.74 -8.01 -0.50
CA ALA A 57 -8.09 -9.05 0.47
C ALA A 57 -7.31 -8.86 1.79
N ALA A 58 -6.01 -8.58 1.72
CA ALA A 58 -5.18 -8.34 2.90
C ALA A 58 -5.64 -7.10 3.68
N LEU A 59 -5.95 -5.99 2.98
CA LEU A 59 -6.48 -4.78 3.60
C LEU A 59 -7.85 -4.99 4.25
N SER A 60 -8.73 -5.78 3.61
CA SER A 60 -10.04 -6.13 4.16
C SER A 60 -9.92 -6.94 5.45
N LEU A 61 -9.03 -7.94 5.47
CA LEU A 61 -8.75 -8.74 6.67
C LEU A 61 -8.13 -7.89 7.78
N ALA A 62 -7.14 -7.06 7.46
CA ALA A 62 -6.51 -6.17 8.43
C ALA A 62 -7.52 -5.17 9.00
N GLY A 63 -8.35 -4.56 8.13
CA GLY A 63 -9.39 -3.62 8.54
C GLY A 63 -10.42 -4.27 9.47
N SER A 64 -10.97 -5.42 9.11
CA SER A 64 -11.95 -6.13 9.94
C SER A 64 -11.36 -6.60 11.27
N GLY A 65 -10.11 -7.07 11.27
CA GLY A 65 -9.39 -7.44 12.48
C GLY A 65 -9.20 -6.24 13.41
N LEU A 66 -8.79 -5.10 12.85
CA LEU A 66 -8.58 -3.87 13.61
C LEU A 66 -9.89 -3.31 14.20
N GLN A 67 -10.98 -3.29 13.41
CA GLN A 67 -12.29 -2.87 13.86
C GLN A 67 -12.80 -3.72 15.04
N THR A 68 -12.55 -5.04 14.96
CA THR A 68 -12.91 -5.97 16.05
C THR A 68 -12.05 -5.74 17.29
N LEU A 69 -10.74 -5.59 17.11
CA LEU A 69 -9.78 -5.37 18.19
C LEU A 69 -10.07 -4.07 18.96
N LEU A 70 -10.30 -2.99 18.22
CA LEU A 70 -10.56 -1.67 18.78
C LEU A 70 -12.04 -1.43 19.13
N ARG A 71 -12.92 -2.39 18.82
CA ARG A 71 -14.39 -2.27 18.98
C ARG A 71 -14.92 -0.96 18.38
N ASN A 72 -14.34 -0.54 17.26
CA ASN A 72 -14.66 0.70 16.58
C ASN A 72 -14.80 0.44 15.08
N PRO A 73 -16.00 0.58 14.49
CA PRO A 73 -16.22 0.35 13.06
C PRO A 73 -15.53 1.37 12.15
N LEU A 74 -15.05 2.48 12.71
CA LEU A 74 -14.28 3.52 11.97
C LEU A 74 -12.77 3.30 12.05
N ALA A 75 -12.31 2.22 12.67
CA ALA A 75 -10.89 1.91 12.72
C ALA A 75 -10.38 1.53 11.33
N ASP A 76 -9.30 2.19 10.91
CA ASP A 76 -8.66 2.03 9.62
C ASP A 76 -7.14 1.81 9.82
N PRO A 77 -6.52 0.82 9.16
CA PRO A 77 -5.08 0.62 9.18
C PRO A 77 -4.26 1.86 8.78
N PHE A 78 -4.78 2.70 7.89
CA PHE A 78 -4.12 3.94 7.48
C PHE A 78 -3.96 4.94 8.63
N VAL A 79 -4.95 5.02 9.52
CA VAL A 79 -4.91 5.95 10.67
C VAL A 79 -3.80 5.57 11.65
N LEU A 80 -3.40 4.30 11.69
CA LEU A 80 -2.29 3.83 12.52
C LEU A 80 -0.90 4.19 11.98
N GLY A 81 -0.82 4.88 10.85
CA GLY A 81 0.46 5.33 10.29
C GLY A 81 1.30 4.23 9.62
N VAL A 82 0.71 3.07 9.32
CA VAL A 82 1.43 1.94 8.69
C VAL A 82 2.05 2.35 7.35
N SER A 83 1.27 3.07 6.53
CA SER A 83 1.72 3.52 5.21
C SER A 83 2.87 4.51 5.28
N SER A 84 2.83 5.47 6.22
CA SER A 84 3.91 6.44 6.41
C SER A 84 5.18 5.80 6.97
N GLY A 85 5.03 4.82 7.86
CA GLY A 85 6.15 4.01 8.35
C GLY A 85 6.79 3.18 7.25
N ALA A 86 6.00 2.55 6.39
CA ALA A 86 6.49 1.82 5.22
C ALA A 86 7.21 2.75 4.23
N ALA A 87 6.65 3.93 3.96
CA ALA A 87 7.29 4.94 3.12
C ALA A 87 8.62 5.44 3.71
N ALA A 88 8.69 5.63 5.03
CA ALA A 88 9.93 5.98 5.72
C ALA A 88 10.98 4.87 5.60
N GLY A 89 10.58 3.61 5.74
CA GLY A 89 11.45 2.44 5.54
C GLY A 89 11.97 2.34 4.10
N MET A 90 11.11 2.57 3.11
CA MET A 90 11.50 2.66 1.71
C MET A 90 12.51 3.80 1.48
N LEU A 91 12.25 4.98 2.03
CA LEU A 91 13.15 6.12 1.91
C LEU A 91 14.52 5.83 2.54
N ALA A 92 14.55 5.20 3.71
CA ALA A 92 15.79 4.77 4.35
C ALA A 92 16.58 3.80 3.46
N SER A 93 15.91 2.84 2.79
CA SER A 93 16.52 1.93 1.83
C SER A 93 17.21 2.67 0.69
N LEU A 94 16.51 3.64 0.08
CA LEU A 94 17.07 4.46 -1.00
C LEU A 94 18.27 5.29 -0.53
N MET A 95 18.26 5.76 0.73
CA MET A 95 19.41 6.48 1.31
C MET A 95 20.62 5.58 1.52
N LEU A 96 20.41 4.28 1.75
CA LEU A 96 21.47 3.27 1.83
C LEU A 96 21.98 2.84 0.45
N GLY A 97 21.45 3.41 -0.64
CA GLY A 97 21.88 3.13 -2.00
C GLY A 97 21.24 1.89 -2.64
N PHE A 98 20.21 1.31 -2.03
CA PHE A 98 19.49 0.19 -2.64
C PHE A 98 18.59 0.67 -3.78
N SER A 99 18.42 -0.18 -4.81
CA SER A 99 17.49 0.09 -5.91
C SER A 99 16.04 0.10 -5.42
N PRO A 100 15.15 0.96 -5.98
CA PRO A 100 13.73 0.98 -5.64
C PRO A 100 13.02 -0.37 -5.84
N TYR A 101 13.53 -1.21 -6.73
CA TYR A 101 12.97 -2.52 -7.07
C TYR A 101 13.71 -3.69 -6.41
N SER A 102 14.64 -3.42 -5.50
CA SER A 102 15.37 -4.48 -4.78
C SER A 102 14.51 -5.10 -3.67
N ILE A 103 14.75 -6.38 -3.41
CA ILE A 103 14.12 -7.08 -2.29
C ILE A 103 14.42 -6.40 -0.95
N SER A 104 15.61 -5.81 -0.80
CA SER A 104 16.02 -5.07 0.39
C SER A 104 15.12 -3.87 0.65
N THR A 105 14.70 -3.17 -0.42
CA THR A 105 13.77 -2.04 -0.32
C THR A 105 12.39 -2.48 0.14
N PHE A 106 11.88 -3.60 -0.39
CA PHE A 106 10.61 -4.17 0.07
C PHE A 106 10.67 -4.62 1.53
N LEU A 107 11.77 -5.25 1.94
CA LEU A 107 11.97 -5.68 3.33
C LEU A 107 12.05 -4.49 4.29
N LEU A 108 12.79 -3.44 3.95
CA LEU A 108 12.90 -2.25 4.79
C LEU A 108 11.57 -1.48 4.86
N ALA A 109 10.81 -1.41 3.77
CA ALA A 109 9.46 -0.85 3.78
C ALA A 109 8.52 -1.66 4.68
N PHE A 110 8.55 -3.00 4.56
CA PHE A 110 7.77 -3.88 5.43
C PHE A 110 8.13 -3.72 6.90
N LEU A 111 9.42 -3.70 7.23
CA LEU A 111 9.90 -3.48 8.59
C LEU A 111 9.48 -2.12 9.14
N GLY A 112 9.54 -1.05 8.32
CA GLY A 112 9.07 0.27 8.70
C GLY A 112 7.59 0.29 9.07
N GLY A 113 6.74 -0.35 8.25
CA GLY A 113 5.31 -0.52 8.57
C GLY A 113 5.08 -1.35 9.83
N ALA A 114 5.77 -2.50 9.96
CA ALA A 114 5.65 -3.38 11.11
C ALA A 114 6.09 -2.71 12.42
N LEU A 115 7.22 -1.99 12.40
CA LEU A 115 7.70 -1.21 13.54
C LEU A 115 6.72 -0.11 13.95
N THR A 116 6.04 0.51 12.98
CA THR A 116 5.01 1.51 13.26
C THR A 116 3.82 0.89 13.99
N VAL A 117 3.30 -0.23 13.49
CA VAL A 117 2.22 -0.96 14.17
C VAL A 117 2.61 -1.36 15.58
N TRP A 118 3.82 -1.91 15.75
CA TRP A 118 4.33 -2.30 17.06
C TRP A 118 4.45 -1.10 18.00
N SER A 119 4.98 0.04 17.52
CA SER A 119 5.10 1.27 18.30
C SER A 119 3.73 1.80 18.74
N VAL A 120 2.74 1.83 17.83
CA VAL A 120 1.37 2.26 18.14
C VAL A 120 0.73 1.33 19.18
N ALA A 121 0.87 0.02 19.03
CA ALA A 121 0.34 -0.96 19.97
C ALA A 121 0.99 -0.80 21.36
N PHE A 122 2.31 -0.61 21.40
CA PHE A 122 3.06 -0.37 22.65
C PHE A 122 2.62 0.92 23.34
N MET A 123 2.53 2.04 22.62
CA MET A 123 2.09 3.34 23.15
C MET A 123 0.60 3.33 23.55
N GLY A 124 -0.23 2.57 22.85
CA GLY A 124 -1.66 2.45 23.11
C GLY A 124 -2.02 1.47 24.24
N THR A 125 -1.04 0.70 24.75
CA THR A 125 -1.28 -0.26 25.82
C THR A 125 -0.93 0.36 27.18
N THR A 126 -1.90 0.40 28.10
CA THR A 126 -1.70 0.89 29.46
C THR A 126 -2.19 -0.15 30.47
N ARG A 127 -1.32 -0.55 31.39
CA ARG A 127 -1.61 -1.58 32.40
C ARG A 127 -2.17 -2.88 31.82
N GLY A 128 -1.61 -3.32 30.67
CA GLY A 128 -2.04 -4.56 30.00
C GLY A 128 -3.38 -4.47 29.27
N ARG A 129 -3.98 -3.30 29.15
CA ARG A 129 -5.22 -3.08 28.37
C ARG A 129 -4.95 -2.15 27.20
N MET A 130 -5.51 -2.49 26.05
CA MET A 130 -5.46 -1.63 24.85
C MET A 130 -6.47 -0.49 24.99
N ASP A 131 -5.99 0.74 24.86
CA ASP A 131 -6.80 1.95 24.82
C ASP A 131 -6.89 2.43 23.37
N THR A 132 -8.08 2.31 22.80
CA THR A 132 -8.36 2.69 21.40
C THR A 132 -8.00 4.13 21.10
N THR A 133 -8.33 5.05 22.01
CA THR A 133 -8.07 6.48 21.83
C THR A 133 -6.58 6.76 21.79
N ARG A 134 -5.81 6.14 22.68
CA ARG A 134 -4.35 6.27 22.70
C ARG A 134 -3.71 5.67 21.47
N MET A 135 -4.18 4.52 20.99
CA MET A 135 -3.67 3.90 19.75
C MET A 135 -3.91 4.82 18.56
N LEU A 136 -5.12 5.35 18.39
CA LEU A 136 -5.44 6.26 17.29
C LEU A 136 -4.61 7.55 17.36
N LEU A 137 -4.49 8.15 18.55
CA LEU A 137 -3.68 9.36 18.74
C LEU A 137 -2.21 9.12 18.45
N SER A 138 -1.65 8.01 18.94
CA SER A 138 -0.27 7.61 18.65
C SER A 138 -0.03 7.40 17.16
N GLY A 139 -0.98 6.77 16.46
CA GLY A 139 -0.93 6.58 15.01
C GLY A 139 -0.89 7.91 14.25
N VAL A 140 -1.75 8.85 14.61
CA VAL A 140 -1.75 10.20 14.01
C VAL A 140 -0.43 10.94 14.24
N ILE A 141 0.13 10.87 15.46
CA ILE A 141 1.41 11.51 15.79
C ILE A 141 2.55 10.89 14.97
N LEU A 142 2.62 9.55 14.91
CA LEU A 142 3.65 8.87 14.12
C LEU A 142 3.49 9.14 12.62
N ASN A 143 2.26 9.20 12.12
CA ASN A 143 1.99 9.55 10.73
C ASN A 143 2.50 10.96 10.40
N ALA A 144 2.19 11.95 11.23
CA ALA A 144 2.68 13.31 11.07
C ALA A 144 4.22 13.41 11.15
N PHE A 145 4.83 12.66 12.06
CA PHE A 145 6.28 12.58 12.20
C PHE A 145 6.95 12.01 10.95
N PHE A 146 6.50 10.87 10.46
CA PHE A 146 7.06 10.27 9.23
C PHE A 146 6.79 11.13 8.00
N ALA A 147 5.61 11.74 7.86
CA ALA A 147 5.31 12.67 6.77
C ALA A 147 6.31 13.84 6.76
N SER A 148 6.57 14.45 7.93
CA SER A 148 7.56 15.52 8.07
C SER A 148 8.97 15.10 7.67
N LEU A 149 9.39 13.88 8.02
CA LEU A 149 10.69 13.33 7.60
C LEU A 149 10.79 13.15 6.08
N ILE A 150 9.73 12.63 5.46
CA ILE A 150 9.67 12.39 4.02
C ILE A 150 9.70 13.73 3.26
N ASP A 151 8.91 14.71 3.68
CA ASP A 151 8.84 16.04 3.05
C ASP A 151 10.18 16.79 3.13
N ARG A 152 10.83 16.76 4.28
CA ARG A 152 12.15 17.38 4.46
C ARG A 152 13.20 16.82 3.50
N LYS A 153 13.10 15.52 3.18
CA LYS A 153 14.04 14.87 2.27
C LYS A 153 13.70 15.16 0.81
N SER A 154 12.43 15.09 0.43
CA SER A 154 11.99 15.36 -0.95
C SER A 154 12.32 16.80 -1.39
N THR A 155 12.17 17.76 -0.47
CA THR A 155 12.54 19.16 -0.72
C THR A 155 14.04 19.34 -0.97
N ARG A 156 14.90 18.62 -0.23
CA ARG A 156 16.36 18.70 -0.45
C ARG A 156 16.79 18.06 -1.79
N LEU A 157 16.18 16.97 -2.19
CA LEU A 157 16.47 16.33 -3.48
C LEU A 157 16.03 17.20 -4.66
N ASN A 158 14.89 17.88 -4.55
CA ASN A 158 14.39 18.76 -5.61
C ASN A 158 15.23 20.04 -5.75
N SER A 159 15.72 20.60 -4.64
CA SER A 159 16.57 21.80 -4.69
C SER A 159 17.95 21.54 -5.31
N SER A 160 18.51 20.33 -5.19
CA SER A 160 19.76 19.97 -5.83
C SER A 160 19.63 19.83 -7.37
N HIS A 161 18.49 19.36 -7.88
CA HIS A 161 18.23 19.28 -9.32
C HIS A 161 18.03 20.66 -9.96
N VAL A 162 17.36 21.59 -9.26
CA VAL A 162 17.15 22.96 -9.77
C VAL A 162 18.46 23.76 -9.83
N SER A 163 19.38 23.51 -8.90
CA SER A 163 20.70 24.18 -8.93
C SER A 163 21.60 23.69 -10.09
N GLN A 164 21.47 22.44 -10.51
CA GLN A 164 22.21 21.87 -11.65
C GLN A 164 21.70 22.36 -13.02
N LEU A 165 20.44 22.79 -13.11
CA LEU A 165 19.87 23.35 -14.35
C LEU A 165 20.18 24.85 -14.55
N ARG A 166 20.81 25.51 -13.56
CA ARG A 166 21.19 26.92 -13.62
C ARG A 166 22.68 27.17 -13.91
N MET A 167 23.47 26.14 -14.13
CA MET A 167 24.85 26.18 -14.63
C MET A 167 24.92 25.84 -16.12
#